data_2ea2e0ae91f3e92c3f396528ac78fbce
#
_entry.id   2ea2e0ae91f3e92c3f396528ac78fbce
#
_cell.length_a   1.000
_cell.length_b   1.000
_cell.length_c   1.000
_cell.angle_alpha   90.00
_cell.angle_beta   90.00
_cell.angle_gamma   90.00
#
_symmetry.space_group_name_H-M   'P 1'
#
loop_
_entity.id
_entity.type
_entity.pdbx_description
1 polymer ?
#
loop_
_entity_poly.entity_id
_entity_poly.type
_entity_poly.pdbx_seq_one_letter_code
_entity_poly.pdbx_strand_id
1 'polypeptide(L)'
;VKRLEEKLMMDTEKIIAKIKKVLELSRNNPSEEEAKSAALKAQKLMAEYHISMSEVDEVEDIDSIVEKSVSIGTGNKWKYTLAGIIAKNFRCRHFFYGKSTVVFYGYEVDAEIAAETFKFLFKTGNKAVTNFYNKMRNEAVRCGRFFDGTGIKNCFLVGFLEGISEVLDKQCTALMIVVPQEVNEGYAERTKDAKKINNRIKARSYYAEESRAEGNRVGRNAISSRQLAMA
;
A
#
# COMPACT_ATOMS: atom_id res chain seq x y z
N VAL A 1 -31.37 6.40 27.75
CA VAL A 1 -30.99 5.46 26.66
C VAL A 1 -31.34 6.07 25.33
N LYS A 2 -32.61 6.33 24.99
CA LYS A 2 -33.03 6.90 23.68
C LYS A 2 -32.29 8.17 23.24
N ARG A 3 -32.02 9.10 24.15
CA ARG A 3 -31.34 10.38 23.82
C ARG A 3 -29.83 10.20 23.56
N LEU A 4 -29.21 9.14 24.08
CA LEU A 4 -27.83 8.77 23.76
C LEU A 4 -27.74 8.09 22.39
N GLU A 5 -28.70 7.22 22.09
CA GLU A 5 -28.79 6.52 20.79
C GLU A 5 -29.04 7.51 19.65
N GLU A 6 -29.95 8.48 19.81
CA GLU A 6 -30.20 9.55 18.85
C GLU A 6 -28.98 10.45 18.62
N LYS A 7 -28.20 10.74 19.67
CA LYS A 7 -26.95 11.51 19.56
C LYS A 7 -25.86 10.73 18.83
N LEU A 8 -25.76 9.42 19.11
CA LEU A 8 -24.80 8.53 18.44
C LEU A 8 -25.13 8.39 16.94
N MET A 9 -26.41 8.22 16.59
CA MET A 9 -26.86 8.17 15.21
C MET A 9 -26.58 9.49 14.45
N MET A 10 -26.87 10.64 15.05
CA MET A 10 -26.57 11.94 14.44
C MET A 10 -25.07 12.17 14.23
N ASP A 11 -24.21 11.67 15.08
CA ASP A 11 -22.76 11.76 14.90
C ASP A 11 -22.27 10.81 13.80
N THR A 12 -22.84 9.62 13.68
CA THR A 12 -22.55 8.66 12.60
C THR A 12 -22.98 9.20 11.22
N GLU A 13 -24.17 9.78 11.10
CA GLU A 13 -24.63 10.41 9.85
C GLU A 13 -23.72 11.55 9.39
N LYS A 14 -23.21 12.38 10.31
CA LYS A 14 -22.26 13.45 9.98
C LYS A 14 -20.92 12.89 9.49
N ILE A 15 -20.49 11.78 10.06
CA ILE A 15 -19.25 11.10 9.65
C ILE A 15 -19.43 10.47 8.27
N ILE A 16 -20.55 9.79 8.01
CA ILE A 16 -20.89 9.26 6.68
C ILE A 16 -20.91 10.37 5.64
N ALA A 17 -21.56 11.50 5.92
CA ALA A 17 -21.58 12.66 5.02
C ALA A 17 -20.16 13.21 4.73
N LYS A 18 -19.28 13.22 5.74
CA LYS A 18 -17.89 13.62 5.58
C LYS A 18 -17.11 12.63 4.71
N ILE A 19 -17.32 11.33 4.90
CA ILE A 19 -16.71 10.28 4.08
C ILE A 19 -17.17 10.40 2.63
N LYS A 20 -18.48 10.55 2.38
CA LYS A 20 -19.06 10.79 1.03
C LYS A 20 -18.38 11.97 0.32
N LYS A 21 -18.25 13.10 1.00
CA LYS A 21 -17.61 14.29 0.44
C LYS A 21 -16.12 14.08 0.10
N VAL A 22 -15.40 13.33 0.93
CA VAL A 22 -13.99 13.02 0.69
C VAL A 22 -13.84 12.02 -0.46
N LEU A 23 -14.75 11.06 -0.60
CA LEU A 23 -14.79 10.13 -1.74
C LEU A 23 -15.13 10.84 -3.06
N GLU A 24 -16.06 11.78 -3.04
CA GLU A 24 -16.38 12.63 -4.20
C GLU A 24 -15.17 13.45 -4.66
N LEU A 25 -14.43 14.04 -3.72
CA LEU A 25 -13.18 14.73 -4.03
C LEU A 25 -12.13 13.77 -4.62
N SER A 26 -12.08 12.52 -4.18
CA SER A 26 -11.21 11.50 -4.76
C SER A 26 -11.58 11.16 -6.22
N ARG A 27 -12.88 11.07 -6.52
CA ARG A 27 -13.38 10.72 -7.86
C ARG A 27 -13.30 11.85 -8.87
N ASN A 28 -13.49 13.10 -8.42
CA ASN A 28 -13.66 14.27 -9.28
C ASN A 28 -12.47 15.24 -9.28
N ASN A 29 -11.35 14.90 -8.62
CA ASN A 29 -10.19 15.78 -8.56
C ASN A 29 -9.32 15.63 -9.81
N PRO A 30 -8.98 16.70 -10.53
CA PRO A 30 -8.08 16.66 -11.69
C PRO A 30 -6.64 16.35 -11.32
N SER A 31 -6.25 16.52 -10.05
CA SER A 31 -4.94 16.14 -9.52
C SER A 31 -4.96 14.70 -9.04
N GLU A 32 -4.24 13.81 -9.72
CA GLU A 32 -4.12 12.40 -9.35
C GLU A 32 -3.56 12.18 -7.94
N GLU A 33 -2.67 13.08 -7.47
CA GLU A 33 -2.10 13.01 -6.14
C GLU A 33 -3.10 13.39 -5.05
N GLU A 34 -3.90 14.42 -5.29
CA GLU A 34 -4.97 14.84 -4.39
C GLU A 34 -6.12 13.83 -4.35
N ALA A 35 -6.49 13.27 -5.49
CA ALA A 35 -7.48 12.21 -5.57
C ALA A 35 -7.08 10.98 -4.73
N LYS A 36 -5.84 10.53 -4.85
CA LYS A 36 -5.28 9.44 -4.03
C LYS A 36 -5.24 9.78 -2.56
N SER A 37 -4.91 11.02 -2.23
CA SER A 37 -4.90 11.56 -0.89
C SER A 37 -6.29 11.47 -0.26
N ALA A 38 -7.29 11.98 -0.94
CA ALA A 38 -8.68 11.96 -0.51
C ALA A 38 -9.18 10.51 -0.28
N ALA A 39 -8.87 9.59 -1.21
CA ALA A 39 -9.25 8.18 -1.07
C ALA A 39 -8.69 7.53 0.22
N LEU A 40 -7.41 7.75 0.51
CA LEU A 40 -6.79 7.25 1.74
C LEU A 40 -7.40 7.85 3.01
N LYS A 41 -7.78 9.13 2.97
CA LYS A 41 -8.47 9.80 4.08
C LYS A 41 -9.85 9.22 4.32
N ALA A 42 -10.61 8.95 3.26
CA ALA A 42 -11.92 8.30 3.36
C ALA A 42 -11.80 6.92 4.00
N GLN A 43 -10.87 6.09 3.51
CA GLN A 43 -10.62 4.75 4.06
C GLN A 43 -10.23 4.80 5.55
N LYS A 44 -9.39 5.77 5.95
CA LYS A 44 -9.03 5.96 7.35
C LYS A 44 -10.25 6.27 8.22
N LEU A 45 -11.13 7.18 7.76
CA LEU A 45 -12.35 7.51 8.48
C LEU A 45 -13.30 6.30 8.57
N MET A 46 -13.47 5.55 7.49
CA MET A 46 -14.30 4.34 7.49
C MET A 46 -13.79 3.31 8.51
N ALA A 47 -12.49 3.07 8.54
CA ALA A 47 -11.88 2.15 9.50
C ALA A 47 -11.97 2.65 10.95
N GLU A 48 -11.73 3.95 11.18
CA GLU A 48 -11.77 4.58 12.51
C GLU A 48 -13.16 4.52 13.15
N TYR A 49 -14.20 4.66 12.34
CA TYR A 49 -15.60 4.68 12.81
C TYR A 49 -16.34 3.36 12.55
N HIS A 50 -15.63 2.31 12.07
CA HIS A 50 -16.23 1.02 11.71
C HIS A 50 -17.39 1.11 10.71
N ILE A 51 -17.35 2.11 9.83
CA ILE A 51 -18.35 2.35 8.80
C ILE A 51 -17.99 1.54 7.56
N SER A 52 -18.93 0.71 7.11
CA SER A 52 -18.81 -0.01 5.84
C SER A 52 -19.11 0.90 4.65
N MET A 53 -18.66 0.52 3.47
CA MET A 53 -18.97 1.26 2.25
C MET A 53 -20.46 1.21 1.91
N SER A 54 -21.15 0.11 2.21
CA SER A 54 -22.60 -0.03 2.08
C SER A 54 -23.39 0.99 2.92
N GLU A 55 -22.88 1.37 4.08
CA GLU A 55 -23.46 2.41 4.92
C GLU A 55 -23.18 3.84 4.38
N VAL A 56 -22.14 3.99 3.58
CA VAL A 56 -21.79 5.28 2.96
C VAL A 56 -22.65 5.56 1.74
N ASP A 57 -23.02 4.56 0.96
CA ASP A 57 -23.84 4.69 -0.24
C ASP A 57 -25.13 3.88 -0.14
N GLU A 58 -26.26 4.54 0.04
CA GLU A 58 -27.59 3.94 -0.13
C GLU A 58 -27.96 3.72 -1.61
N VAL A 59 -27.03 3.88 -2.53
CA VAL A 59 -27.27 3.79 -3.97
C VAL A 59 -26.22 2.92 -4.64
N GLU A 60 -26.70 1.77 -5.13
CA GLU A 60 -26.18 0.93 -6.22
C GLU A 60 -24.70 0.53 -6.27
N ASP A 61 -24.45 -0.77 -6.16
CA ASP A 61 -23.30 -1.54 -6.69
C ASP A 61 -21.88 -1.25 -6.19
N ILE A 62 -21.67 -0.72 -4.99
CA ILE A 62 -20.31 -0.48 -4.48
C ILE A 62 -19.74 -1.66 -3.66
N ASP A 63 -20.57 -2.64 -3.35
CA ASP A 63 -20.16 -3.89 -2.70
C ASP A 63 -19.61 -4.94 -3.70
N SER A 64 -19.36 -4.58 -4.95
CA SER A 64 -18.80 -5.52 -5.90
C SER A 64 -17.32 -5.81 -5.59
N ILE A 65 -17.01 -7.09 -5.42
CA ILE A 65 -15.63 -7.55 -5.33
C ILE A 65 -15.02 -7.53 -6.73
N VAL A 66 -13.92 -6.82 -6.91
CA VAL A 66 -13.27 -6.61 -8.21
C VAL A 66 -11.80 -7.03 -8.21
N GLU A 67 -11.26 -7.16 -9.41
CA GLU A 67 -9.84 -7.37 -9.67
C GLU A 67 -9.23 -6.11 -10.27
N LYS A 68 -8.32 -5.43 -9.56
CA LYS A 68 -7.56 -4.31 -10.11
C LYS A 68 -6.13 -4.74 -10.41
N SER A 69 -5.78 -4.73 -11.69
CA SER A 69 -4.50 -5.22 -12.20
C SER A 69 -3.46 -4.10 -12.36
N VAL A 70 -2.20 -4.38 -12.00
CA VAL A 70 -1.07 -3.48 -12.18
C VAL A 70 0.06 -4.19 -12.91
N SER A 71 0.50 -3.67 -14.05
CA SER A 71 1.66 -4.17 -14.79
C SER A 71 2.96 -3.70 -14.12
N ILE A 72 3.88 -4.63 -13.86
CA ILE A 72 5.09 -4.42 -13.06
C ILE A 72 6.38 -4.94 -13.71
N GLY A 73 6.29 -5.45 -14.92
CA GLY A 73 7.42 -6.09 -15.60
C GLY A 73 7.89 -7.38 -14.93
N THR A 74 8.85 -8.07 -15.51
CA THR A 74 9.28 -9.42 -15.12
C THR A 74 10.41 -9.46 -14.07
N GLY A 75 11.15 -8.38 -13.86
CA GLY A 75 12.27 -8.29 -12.92
C GLY A 75 11.84 -8.13 -11.44
N ASN A 76 12.84 -8.08 -10.58
CA ASN A 76 12.72 -7.60 -9.17
C ASN A 76 11.73 -8.35 -8.26
N LYS A 77 12.26 -9.24 -7.42
CA LYS A 77 11.42 -10.05 -6.49
C LYS A 77 10.76 -9.24 -5.37
N TRP A 78 11.29 -8.09 -5.01
CA TRP A 78 10.76 -7.26 -3.93
C TRP A 78 9.31 -6.78 -4.16
N LYS A 79 8.89 -6.71 -5.42
CA LYS A 79 7.51 -6.39 -5.81
C LYS A 79 6.48 -7.37 -5.23
N TYR A 80 6.84 -8.63 -5.08
CA TYR A 80 5.95 -9.66 -4.51
C TYR A 80 5.68 -9.41 -3.02
N THR A 81 6.73 -9.04 -2.28
CA THR A 81 6.62 -8.67 -0.86
C THR A 81 5.87 -7.36 -0.70
N LEU A 82 6.14 -6.35 -1.55
CA LEU A 82 5.42 -5.08 -1.54
C LEU A 82 3.90 -5.29 -1.74
N ALA A 83 3.52 -6.12 -2.70
CA ALA A 83 2.10 -6.42 -2.94
C ALA A 83 1.43 -7.06 -1.72
N GLY A 84 2.13 -7.97 -1.01
CA GLY A 84 1.64 -8.59 0.21
C GLY A 84 1.44 -7.60 1.35
N ILE A 85 2.40 -6.69 1.55
CA ILE A 85 2.31 -5.62 2.57
C ILE A 85 1.09 -4.74 2.28
N ILE A 86 0.91 -4.32 1.04
CA ILE A 86 -0.19 -3.43 0.66
C ILE A 86 -1.53 -4.14 0.79
N ALA A 87 -1.68 -5.33 0.20
CA ALA A 87 -2.94 -6.07 0.24
C ALA A 87 -3.43 -6.28 1.68
N LYS A 88 -2.52 -6.68 2.60
CA LYS A 88 -2.83 -6.87 4.02
C LYS A 88 -3.39 -5.59 4.66
N ASN A 89 -2.79 -4.44 4.34
CA ASN A 89 -3.10 -3.16 4.98
C ASN A 89 -4.26 -2.38 4.32
N PHE A 90 -4.75 -2.84 3.17
CA PHE A 90 -5.84 -2.22 2.43
C PHE A 90 -7.04 -3.16 2.21
N ARG A 91 -7.30 -4.08 3.15
CA ARG A 91 -8.46 -4.99 3.16
C ARG A 91 -8.60 -5.87 1.92
N CYS A 92 -7.49 -6.08 1.19
CA CYS A 92 -7.46 -6.83 -0.07
C CYS A 92 -6.70 -8.16 0.07
N ARG A 93 -6.92 -9.03 -0.91
CA ARG A 93 -6.04 -10.13 -1.25
C ARG A 93 -5.28 -9.79 -2.53
N HIS A 94 -4.21 -10.52 -2.82
CA HIS A 94 -3.45 -10.31 -4.06
C HIS A 94 -2.98 -11.64 -4.64
N PHE A 95 -2.86 -11.66 -5.95
CA PHE A 95 -2.22 -12.74 -6.71
C PHE A 95 -1.50 -12.18 -7.93
N PHE A 96 -0.85 -13.05 -8.70
CA PHE A 96 -0.05 -12.63 -9.84
C PHE A 96 -0.47 -13.41 -11.09
N TYR A 97 -0.67 -12.70 -12.19
CA TYR A 97 -0.69 -13.30 -13.51
C TYR A 97 0.74 -13.33 -14.08
N GLY A 98 1.30 -14.54 -14.15
CA GLY A 98 2.69 -14.73 -14.53
C GLY A 98 3.66 -14.02 -13.59
N LYS A 99 4.66 -13.34 -14.17
CA LYS A 99 5.69 -12.62 -13.40
C LYS A 99 5.59 -11.09 -13.54
N SER A 100 4.64 -10.60 -14.31
CA SER A 100 4.58 -9.21 -14.76
C SER A 100 3.34 -8.43 -14.31
N THR A 101 2.35 -9.08 -13.74
CA THR A 101 1.12 -8.41 -13.33
C THR A 101 0.76 -8.82 -11.92
N VAL A 102 0.55 -7.85 -11.03
CA VAL A 102 -0.09 -8.05 -9.74
C VAL A 102 -1.56 -7.69 -9.85
N VAL A 103 -2.41 -8.46 -9.17
CA VAL A 103 -3.84 -8.20 -9.07
C VAL A 103 -4.20 -8.03 -7.61
N PHE A 104 -4.89 -6.96 -7.29
CA PHE A 104 -5.52 -6.73 -6.00
C PHE A 104 -6.99 -7.12 -6.11
N TYR A 105 -7.43 -7.98 -5.20
CA TYR A 105 -8.75 -8.55 -5.13
C TYR A 105 -9.43 -8.10 -3.85
N GLY A 106 -10.53 -7.39 -3.96
CA GLY A 106 -11.25 -6.80 -2.84
C GLY A 106 -12.42 -5.95 -3.30
N TYR A 107 -13.07 -5.28 -2.37
CA TYR A 107 -14.08 -4.28 -2.73
C TYR A 107 -13.48 -3.20 -3.63
N GLU A 108 -14.28 -2.63 -4.52
CA GLU A 108 -13.78 -1.77 -5.60
C GLU A 108 -12.86 -0.66 -5.10
N VAL A 109 -13.27 0.08 -4.09
CA VAL A 109 -12.50 1.20 -3.52
C VAL A 109 -11.20 0.70 -2.88
N ASP A 110 -11.27 -0.38 -2.10
CA ASP A 110 -10.10 -0.96 -1.43
C ASP A 110 -9.07 -1.46 -2.46
N ALA A 111 -9.53 -2.18 -3.49
CA ALA A 111 -8.68 -2.72 -4.54
C ALA A 111 -8.04 -1.61 -5.40
N GLU A 112 -8.76 -0.53 -5.68
CA GLU A 112 -8.24 0.62 -6.42
C GLU A 112 -7.18 1.36 -5.62
N ILE A 113 -7.44 1.69 -4.35
CA ILE A 113 -6.47 2.33 -3.47
C ILE A 113 -5.22 1.47 -3.30
N ALA A 114 -5.39 0.15 -3.12
CA ALA A 114 -4.27 -0.78 -3.03
C ALA A 114 -3.41 -0.77 -4.32
N ALA A 115 -4.05 -0.82 -5.50
CA ALA A 115 -3.38 -0.79 -6.79
C ALA A 115 -2.59 0.50 -7.00
N GLU A 116 -3.19 1.65 -6.71
CA GLU A 116 -2.54 2.96 -6.87
C GLU A 116 -1.42 3.19 -5.83
N THR A 117 -1.63 2.76 -4.58
CA THR A 117 -0.57 2.79 -3.56
C THR A 117 0.62 1.92 -3.97
N PHE A 118 0.34 0.74 -4.53
CA PHE A 118 1.39 -0.13 -5.05
C PHE A 118 2.18 0.53 -6.19
N LYS A 119 1.51 1.10 -7.20
CA LYS A 119 2.18 1.80 -8.32
C LYS A 119 3.11 2.90 -7.80
N PHE A 120 2.61 3.72 -6.89
CA PHE A 120 3.39 4.81 -6.30
C PHE A 120 4.63 4.30 -5.56
N LEU A 121 4.47 3.35 -4.62
CA LEU A 121 5.57 2.84 -3.82
C LEU A 121 6.57 2.04 -4.66
N PHE A 122 6.10 1.32 -5.68
CA PHE A 122 6.95 0.60 -6.62
C PHE A 122 7.83 1.56 -7.43
N LYS A 123 7.26 2.66 -7.95
CA LYS A 123 8.00 3.71 -8.66
C LYS A 123 8.98 4.42 -7.73
N THR A 124 8.56 4.78 -6.54
CA THR A 124 9.37 5.45 -5.53
C THR A 124 10.57 4.59 -5.10
N GLY A 125 10.34 3.32 -4.78
CA GLY A 125 11.40 2.39 -4.39
C GLY A 125 12.43 2.17 -5.50
N ASN A 126 12.00 2.01 -6.76
CA ASN A 126 12.92 1.87 -7.89
C ASN A 126 13.79 3.13 -8.11
N LYS A 127 13.19 4.33 -7.99
CA LYS A 127 13.92 5.60 -8.09
C LYS A 127 14.91 5.75 -6.93
N ALA A 128 14.44 5.53 -5.70
CA ALA A 128 15.25 5.70 -4.50
C ALA A 128 16.45 4.75 -4.46
N VAL A 129 16.26 3.46 -4.76
CA VAL A 129 17.37 2.49 -4.76
C VAL A 129 18.41 2.81 -5.84
N THR A 130 17.98 3.34 -6.98
CA THR A 130 18.90 3.73 -8.06
C THR A 130 19.72 4.95 -7.63
N ASN A 131 19.09 5.94 -7.06
CA ASN A 131 19.77 7.15 -6.55
C ASN A 131 20.76 6.80 -5.43
N PHE A 132 20.36 5.97 -4.49
CA PHE A 132 21.22 5.51 -3.40
C PHE A 132 22.46 4.77 -3.93
N TYR A 133 22.27 3.79 -4.81
CA TYR A 133 23.36 3.06 -5.44
C TYR A 133 24.35 3.98 -6.16
N ASN A 134 23.84 4.91 -6.96
CA ASN A 134 24.68 5.87 -7.70
C ASN A 134 25.44 6.80 -6.75
N LYS A 135 24.78 7.25 -5.66
CA LYS A 135 25.45 8.07 -4.63
C LYS A 135 26.62 7.34 -4.02
N MET A 136 26.43 6.10 -3.54
CA MET A 136 27.48 5.29 -2.95
C MET A 136 28.66 5.04 -3.91
N ARG A 137 28.33 4.68 -5.16
CA ARG A 137 29.35 4.45 -6.21
C ARG A 137 30.17 5.72 -6.46
N ASN A 138 29.50 6.85 -6.66
CA ASN A 138 30.20 8.12 -6.96
C ASN A 138 31.06 8.59 -5.79
N GLU A 139 30.62 8.38 -4.56
CA GLU A 139 31.39 8.69 -3.38
C GLU A 139 32.65 7.81 -3.26
N ALA A 140 32.52 6.51 -3.50
CA ALA A 140 33.66 5.61 -3.52
C ALA A 140 34.70 5.99 -4.57
N VAL A 141 34.24 6.32 -5.80
CA VAL A 141 35.12 6.81 -6.88
C VAL A 141 35.83 8.12 -6.50
N ARG A 142 35.10 9.08 -5.94
CA ARG A 142 35.67 10.35 -5.50
C ARG A 142 36.75 10.17 -4.43
N CYS A 143 36.58 9.18 -3.55
CA CYS A 143 37.53 8.88 -2.49
C CYS A 143 38.63 7.88 -2.89
N GLY A 144 38.69 7.46 -4.15
CA GLY A 144 39.65 6.43 -4.62
C GLY A 144 39.49 5.07 -3.94
N ARG A 145 38.27 4.75 -3.41
CA ARG A 145 38.01 3.49 -2.71
C ARG A 145 37.41 2.45 -3.64
N PHE A 146 37.75 1.19 -3.38
CA PHE A 146 37.10 0.07 -4.04
C PHE A 146 35.59 0.06 -3.68
N PHE A 147 34.75 -0.19 -4.68
CA PHE A 147 33.31 -0.27 -4.52
C PHE A 147 32.77 -1.63 -4.95
N ASP A 148 32.34 -2.43 -4.00
CA ASP A 148 31.56 -3.64 -4.29
C ASP A 148 30.07 -3.33 -4.27
N GLY A 149 29.48 -3.16 -5.44
CA GLY A 149 28.06 -2.89 -5.63
C GLY A 149 27.14 -4.10 -5.45
N THR A 150 27.71 -5.29 -5.16
CA THR A 150 26.95 -6.53 -5.09
C THR A 150 25.94 -6.49 -3.94
N GLY A 151 24.69 -6.77 -4.26
CA GLY A 151 23.63 -6.91 -3.25
C GLY A 151 23.12 -5.60 -2.63
N ILE A 152 23.79 -4.45 -2.82
CA ILE A 152 23.40 -3.14 -2.25
C ILE A 152 21.91 -2.83 -2.52
N LYS A 153 21.48 -2.96 -3.78
CA LYS A 153 20.09 -2.67 -4.16
C LYS A 153 19.08 -3.56 -3.43
N ASN A 154 19.42 -4.84 -3.25
CA ASN A 154 18.55 -5.77 -2.54
C ASN A 154 18.48 -5.46 -1.05
N CYS A 155 19.61 -5.12 -0.41
CA CYS A 155 19.63 -4.71 0.99
C CYS A 155 18.80 -3.44 1.22
N PHE A 156 18.96 -2.44 0.36
CA PHE A 156 18.15 -1.22 0.40
C PHE A 156 16.65 -1.53 0.27
N LEU A 157 16.27 -2.33 -0.71
CA LEU A 157 14.86 -2.66 -0.95
C LEU A 157 14.23 -3.50 0.16
N VAL A 158 15.01 -4.36 0.83
CA VAL A 158 14.53 -5.03 2.05
C VAL A 158 14.24 -4.02 3.14
N GLY A 159 15.16 -3.10 3.41
CA GLY A 159 14.93 -2.01 4.37
C GLY A 159 13.74 -1.14 3.98
N PHE A 160 13.59 -0.79 2.71
CA PHE A 160 12.46 -0.01 2.20
C PHE A 160 11.11 -0.69 2.47
N LEU A 161 11.02 -2.01 2.25
CA LEU A 161 9.83 -2.80 2.56
C LEU A 161 9.55 -2.84 4.07
N GLU A 162 10.58 -2.98 4.90
CA GLU A 162 10.46 -2.94 6.36
C GLU A 162 9.92 -1.60 6.85
N GLY A 163 10.48 -0.49 6.33
CA GLY A 163 10.01 0.85 6.68
C GLY A 163 8.55 1.10 6.30
N ILE A 164 8.12 0.62 5.13
CA ILE A 164 6.71 0.68 4.71
C ILE A 164 5.83 -0.16 5.64
N SER A 165 6.24 -1.42 5.91
CA SER A 165 5.46 -2.32 6.75
C SER A 165 5.29 -1.77 8.16
N GLU A 166 6.35 -1.23 8.77
CA GLU A 166 6.31 -0.62 10.10
C GLU A 166 5.26 0.49 10.21
N VAL A 167 5.16 1.36 9.21
CA VAL A 167 4.20 2.47 9.23
C VAL A 167 2.78 1.97 8.98
N LEU A 168 2.58 1.15 7.96
CA LEU A 168 1.26 0.64 7.61
C LEU A 168 0.71 -0.33 8.67
N ASP A 169 1.53 -1.24 9.22
CA ASP A 169 1.09 -2.18 10.24
C ASP A 169 0.68 -1.48 11.54
N LYS A 170 1.37 -0.39 11.92
CA LYS A 170 0.95 0.44 13.07
C LYS A 170 -0.43 1.05 12.85
N GLN A 171 -0.71 1.54 11.65
CA GLN A 171 -2.02 2.12 11.30
C GLN A 171 -3.10 1.05 11.23
N CYS A 172 -2.81 -0.07 10.58
CA CYS A 172 -3.72 -1.20 10.46
C CYS A 172 -4.11 -1.74 11.84
N THR A 173 -3.14 -1.90 12.74
CA THR A 173 -3.39 -2.35 14.12
C THR A 173 -4.22 -1.33 14.90
N ALA A 174 -3.90 -0.05 14.79
CA ALA A 174 -4.63 1.01 15.47
C ALA A 174 -6.10 1.13 15.01
N LEU A 175 -6.39 0.77 13.76
CA LEU A 175 -7.71 0.85 13.14
C LEU A 175 -8.43 -0.51 13.07
N MET A 176 -7.83 -1.58 13.61
CA MET A 176 -8.37 -2.96 13.57
C MET A 176 -8.78 -3.40 12.14
N ILE A 177 -8.00 -3.02 11.13
CA ILE A 177 -8.29 -3.34 9.74
C ILE A 177 -8.17 -4.84 9.50
N VAL A 178 -9.24 -5.47 9.05
CA VAL A 178 -9.33 -6.89 8.72
C VAL A 178 -9.86 -7.07 7.30
N VAL A 179 -9.31 -8.03 6.56
CA VAL A 179 -9.84 -8.38 5.23
C VAL A 179 -11.22 -9.02 5.40
N PRO A 180 -12.26 -8.53 4.71
CA PRO A 180 -13.62 -9.08 4.81
C PRO A 180 -13.68 -10.57 4.48
N GLN A 181 -14.64 -11.27 5.09
CA GLN A 181 -14.76 -12.72 4.92
C GLN A 181 -15.11 -13.09 3.46
N GLU A 182 -15.99 -12.34 2.83
CA GLU A 182 -16.42 -12.51 1.44
C GLU A 182 -15.22 -12.40 0.46
N VAL A 183 -14.32 -11.44 0.73
CA VAL A 183 -13.08 -11.29 -0.03
C VAL A 183 -12.15 -12.49 0.17
N ASN A 184 -12.07 -13.05 1.38
CA ASN A 184 -11.26 -14.24 1.65
C ASN A 184 -11.82 -15.48 0.94
N GLU A 185 -13.12 -15.68 0.96
CA GLU A 185 -13.80 -16.81 0.34
C GLU A 185 -13.69 -16.75 -1.19
N GLY A 186 -14.01 -15.61 -1.79
CA GLY A 186 -13.86 -15.41 -3.23
C GLY A 186 -12.41 -15.52 -3.71
N TYR A 187 -11.45 -15.02 -2.91
CA TYR A 187 -10.04 -15.19 -3.21
C TYR A 187 -9.60 -16.66 -3.17
N ALA A 188 -10.06 -17.44 -2.19
CA ALA A 188 -9.72 -18.85 -2.06
C ALA A 188 -10.19 -19.65 -3.29
N GLU A 189 -11.42 -19.42 -3.74
CA GLU A 189 -11.96 -20.04 -4.97
C GLU A 189 -11.17 -19.60 -6.21
N ARG A 190 -10.88 -18.30 -6.31
CA ARG A 190 -10.15 -17.71 -7.45
C ARG A 190 -8.72 -18.22 -7.58
N THR A 191 -8.09 -18.62 -6.48
CA THR A 191 -6.68 -19.02 -6.43
C THR A 191 -6.45 -20.50 -6.10
N LYS A 192 -7.49 -21.33 -6.14
CA LYS A 192 -7.39 -22.76 -5.77
C LYS A 192 -6.32 -23.52 -6.55
N ASP A 193 -6.12 -23.21 -7.82
CA ASP A 193 -5.14 -23.83 -8.72
C ASP A 193 -3.84 -23.03 -8.84
N ALA A 194 -3.69 -21.94 -8.07
CA ALA A 194 -2.56 -21.05 -8.20
C ALA A 194 -1.27 -21.63 -7.58
N LYS A 195 -0.16 -21.48 -8.29
CA LYS A 195 1.16 -21.90 -7.78
C LYS A 195 1.75 -20.84 -6.85
N LYS A 196 2.38 -21.28 -5.76
CA LYS A 196 3.10 -20.38 -4.85
C LYS A 196 4.33 -19.78 -5.53
N ILE A 197 4.51 -18.46 -5.38
CA ILE A 197 5.67 -17.74 -5.90
C ILE A 197 6.76 -17.69 -4.82
N ASN A 198 8.01 -18.00 -5.21
CA ASN A 198 9.16 -17.80 -4.34
C ASN A 198 9.57 -16.31 -4.39
N ASN A 199 9.25 -15.58 -3.33
CA ASN A 199 9.52 -14.15 -3.17
C ASN A 199 10.81 -13.85 -2.38
N ARG A 200 11.63 -14.87 -2.02
CA ARG A 200 12.84 -14.67 -1.23
C ARG A 200 13.83 -13.74 -1.93
N ILE A 201 14.15 -12.62 -1.29
CA ILE A 201 15.14 -11.65 -1.74
C ILE A 201 16.50 -12.05 -1.16
N LYS A 202 17.52 -12.18 -2.03
CA LYS A 202 18.91 -12.39 -1.58
C LYS A 202 19.53 -11.02 -1.27
N ALA A 203 19.54 -10.64 0.01
CA ALA A 203 20.04 -9.36 0.49
C ALA A 203 21.34 -9.57 1.30
N ARG A 204 22.47 -9.71 0.59
CA ARG A 204 23.81 -9.83 1.17
C ARG A 204 24.72 -8.83 0.46
N SER A 205 25.42 -7.98 1.21
CA SER A 205 26.37 -6.99 0.72
C SER A 205 27.37 -6.64 1.79
N TYR A 206 28.54 -6.18 1.41
CA TYR A 206 29.49 -5.54 2.34
C TYR A 206 28.84 -4.30 3.03
N TYR A 207 27.97 -3.60 2.30
CA TYR A 207 27.24 -2.41 2.77
C TYR A 207 25.80 -2.75 3.22
N ALA A 208 25.57 -3.97 3.75
CA ALA A 208 24.22 -4.45 4.02
C ALA A 208 23.48 -3.60 5.05
N GLU A 209 24.14 -3.27 6.16
CA GLU A 209 23.55 -2.52 7.27
C GLU A 209 23.21 -1.08 6.86
N GLU A 210 24.16 -0.35 6.28
CA GLU A 210 23.96 1.00 5.78
C GLU A 210 22.83 1.07 4.74
N SER A 211 22.86 0.15 3.78
CA SER A 211 21.85 0.08 2.72
C SER A 211 20.46 -0.21 3.26
N ARG A 212 20.35 -1.11 4.24
CA ARG A 212 19.06 -1.46 4.85
C ARG A 212 18.52 -0.34 5.73
N ALA A 213 19.38 0.31 6.52
CA ALA A 213 19.00 1.46 7.35
C ALA A 213 18.48 2.62 6.50
N GLU A 214 19.18 2.98 5.42
CA GLU A 214 18.72 4.03 4.52
C GLU A 214 17.43 3.64 3.78
N GLY A 215 17.32 2.39 3.33
CA GLY A 215 16.09 1.88 2.74
C GLY A 215 14.90 2.00 3.69
N ASN A 216 15.06 1.59 4.95
CA ASN A 216 14.02 1.69 5.97
C ASN A 216 13.60 3.14 6.21
N ARG A 217 14.57 4.06 6.35
CA ARG A 217 14.29 5.49 6.48
C ARG A 217 13.47 6.04 5.31
N VAL A 218 13.85 5.72 4.09
CA VAL A 218 13.15 6.15 2.87
C VAL A 218 11.77 5.52 2.76
N GLY A 219 11.62 4.24 3.14
CA GLY A 219 10.34 3.55 3.15
C GLY A 219 9.33 4.19 4.11
N ARG A 220 9.75 4.49 5.34
CA ARG A 220 8.92 5.22 6.31
C ARG A 220 8.50 6.60 5.79
N ASN A 221 9.43 7.35 5.24
CA ASN A 221 9.14 8.68 4.71
C ASN A 221 8.21 8.65 3.50
N ALA A 222 8.29 7.63 2.65
CA ALA A 222 7.40 7.49 1.49
C ALA A 222 5.91 7.38 1.87
N ILE A 223 5.61 6.81 3.05
CA ILE A 223 4.26 6.78 3.60
C ILE A 223 3.94 8.08 4.37
N SER A 224 4.85 8.51 5.27
CA SER A 224 4.60 9.65 6.18
C SER A 224 4.51 10.99 5.45
N SER A 225 5.33 11.24 4.43
CA SER A 225 5.27 12.47 3.63
C SER A 225 3.95 12.60 2.87
N ARG A 226 3.38 11.47 2.48
CA ARG A 226 2.07 11.42 1.86
C ARG A 226 0.94 11.75 2.87
N GLN A 227 1.11 11.41 4.15
CA GLN A 227 0.16 11.73 5.21
C GLN A 227 0.17 13.21 5.59
N LEU A 228 1.34 13.88 5.58
CA LEU A 228 1.45 15.31 5.84
C LEU A 228 0.87 16.16 4.70
N ALA A 229 0.95 15.70 3.47
CA ALA A 229 0.26 16.33 2.32
C ALA A 229 -1.27 16.15 2.37
N MET A 230 -1.79 15.38 3.31
CA MET A 230 -3.19 14.99 3.50
C MET A 230 -3.82 15.60 4.76
N ALA A 231 -3.03 16.24 5.62
CA ALA A 231 -3.48 16.93 6.82
C ALA A 231 -3.70 18.42 6.56
#